data_e06599dda31340f5c887253b5cf8c8f3
#
_entry.id   e06599dda31340f5c887253b5cf8c8f3
#
_cell.length_a   1.000
_cell.length_b   1.000
_cell.length_c   1.000
_cell.angle_alpha   90.00
_cell.angle_beta   90.00
_cell.angle_gamma   90.00
#
_symmetry.space_group_name_H-M   'P 1'
#
loop_
_entity.id
_entity.type
_entity.pdbx_description
1 polymer ?
#
loop_
_entity_poly.entity_id
_entity_poly.type
_entity_poly.pdbx_seq_one_letter_code
_entity_poly.pdbx_strand_id
1 'polypeptide(L)'
;MDDPSASLNTRRLPSYRLGGAWQMAIDHWLLAQGGAALRLYHWQRPTLSLGLHQRRIPDHWRSLAAAGRLDLVRRPSGGQAVLHGGDLTYALVWPDPPGNRQQAYRKACLWLQQAFAQLGQPLAFGSAPASLAGRNCFASSTAADLVHADGSKRIGSAQFWSGGRLLQHGSIQLAVDRQLWQELFASPAPPLAPLPASGGELEQLLLDAASRFLPLPRAQDGPLRAEELAAIAAGLERYRVGLADSSPEATMARTT
;
A
#
# COMPACT_ATOMS: atom_id res chain seq x y z
N MET A 1 28.35 -17.52 -8.10
CA MET A 1 27.74 -18.65 -7.36
C MET A 1 26.75 -18.04 -6.41
N ASP A 2 25.47 -18.09 -6.76
CA ASP A 2 24.42 -17.61 -5.90
C ASP A 2 24.32 -18.55 -4.69
N ASP A 3 24.40 -18.00 -3.50
CA ASP A 3 24.25 -18.74 -2.24
C ASP A 3 22.82 -19.32 -2.17
N PRO A 4 22.65 -20.65 -2.22
CA PRO A 4 21.32 -21.26 -2.16
C PRO A 4 20.62 -21.03 -0.82
N SER A 5 21.29 -20.52 0.22
CA SER A 5 20.69 -20.14 1.50
C SER A 5 19.96 -18.79 1.46
N ALA A 6 20.25 -17.94 0.48
CA ALA A 6 19.61 -16.62 0.32
C ALA A 6 18.11 -16.72 -0.01
N SER A 7 17.63 -17.87 -0.50
CA SER A 7 16.20 -18.10 -0.79
C SER A 7 15.35 -18.49 0.42
N LEU A 8 15.96 -18.76 1.57
CA LEU A 8 15.29 -19.26 2.77
C LEU A 8 14.88 -18.17 3.76
N ASN A 9 15.30 -16.93 3.57
CA ASN A 9 15.00 -15.83 4.48
C ASN A 9 14.02 -14.82 3.85
N THR A 10 13.20 -14.20 4.70
CA THR A 10 12.41 -13.03 4.30
C THR A 10 13.29 -11.80 4.35
N ARG A 11 13.48 -11.12 3.22
CA ARG A 11 14.22 -9.87 3.16
C ARG A 11 13.42 -8.76 3.83
N ARG A 12 13.94 -8.19 4.92
CA ARG A 12 13.37 -7.04 5.58
C ARG A 12 14.10 -5.77 5.14
N LEU A 13 13.39 -4.84 4.49
CA LEU A 13 13.96 -3.54 4.12
C LEU A 13 13.86 -2.57 5.29
N PRO A 14 14.82 -1.64 5.43
CA PRO A 14 14.68 -0.48 6.31
C PRO A 14 13.44 0.34 5.96
N SER A 15 12.91 1.07 6.94
CA SER A 15 11.76 1.97 6.72
C SER A 15 12.21 3.21 5.95
N TYR A 16 12.01 3.18 4.63
CA TYR A 16 12.35 4.30 3.75
C TYR A 16 11.23 5.36 3.74
N ARG A 17 11.66 6.64 3.67
CA ARG A 17 10.77 7.78 3.40
C ARG A 17 11.08 8.32 2.01
N LEU A 18 10.26 7.95 1.02
CA LEU A 18 10.50 8.25 -0.41
C LEU A 18 9.22 8.79 -1.08
N GLY A 19 9.37 9.39 -2.27
CA GLY A 19 8.26 9.83 -3.11
C GLY A 19 7.41 8.66 -3.64
N GLY A 20 6.17 8.96 -4.03
CA GLY A 20 5.17 7.96 -4.37
C GLY A 20 5.59 6.98 -5.46
N ALA A 21 6.22 7.46 -6.54
CA ALA A 21 6.68 6.60 -7.62
C ALA A 21 7.75 5.58 -7.16
N TRP A 22 8.67 6.01 -6.28
CA TRP A 22 9.67 5.13 -5.69
C TRP A 22 9.03 4.03 -4.85
N GLN A 23 8.06 4.37 -3.99
CA GLN A 23 7.40 3.38 -3.14
C GLN A 23 6.71 2.29 -3.98
N MET A 24 6.01 2.68 -5.04
CA MET A 24 5.35 1.73 -5.93
C MET A 24 6.34 0.90 -6.77
N ALA A 25 7.42 1.52 -7.21
CA ALA A 25 8.47 0.83 -7.97
C ALA A 25 9.19 -0.22 -7.12
N ILE A 26 9.52 0.09 -5.86
CA ILE A 26 10.15 -0.85 -4.92
C ILE A 26 9.23 -2.05 -4.66
N ASP A 27 7.94 -1.83 -4.36
CA ASP A 27 6.98 -2.92 -4.13
C ASP A 27 6.93 -3.89 -5.32
N HIS A 28 6.83 -3.35 -6.52
CA HIS A 28 6.74 -4.17 -7.73
C HIS A 28 8.08 -4.84 -8.08
N TRP A 29 9.19 -4.15 -7.85
CA TRP A 29 10.53 -4.69 -8.06
C TRP A 29 10.78 -5.89 -7.13
N LEU A 30 10.45 -5.77 -5.84
CA LEU A 30 10.55 -6.87 -4.87
C LEU A 30 9.75 -8.10 -5.30
N LEU A 31 8.52 -7.89 -5.79
CA LEU A 31 7.71 -8.99 -6.32
C LEU A 31 8.39 -9.68 -7.52
N ALA A 32 9.02 -8.90 -8.40
CA ALA A 32 9.72 -9.43 -9.57
C ALA A 32 10.96 -10.25 -9.21
N GLN A 33 11.65 -9.94 -8.09
CA GLN A 33 12.82 -10.70 -7.63
C GLN A 33 12.48 -12.12 -7.15
N GLY A 34 11.24 -12.39 -6.78
CA GLY A 34 10.76 -13.74 -6.47
C GLY A 34 11.03 -14.23 -5.05
N GLY A 35 11.80 -13.53 -4.24
CA GLY A 35 12.03 -13.84 -2.83
C GLY A 35 10.93 -13.30 -1.91
N ALA A 36 10.84 -13.85 -0.69
CA ALA A 36 9.98 -13.27 0.34
C ALA A 36 10.54 -11.92 0.81
N ALA A 37 9.68 -10.92 0.97
CA ALA A 37 10.09 -9.61 1.45
C ALA A 37 9.02 -8.95 2.32
N LEU A 38 9.47 -8.18 3.30
CA LEU A 38 8.62 -7.34 4.15
C LEU A 38 9.25 -5.97 4.28
N ARG A 39 8.44 -4.92 4.20
CA ARG A 39 8.85 -3.55 4.51
C ARG A 39 7.73 -2.76 5.13
N LEU A 40 8.11 -1.84 6.02
CA LEU A 40 7.31 -0.71 6.45
C LEU A 40 7.88 0.52 5.77
N TYR A 41 7.06 1.55 5.47
CA TYR A 41 7.57 2.75 4.84
C TYR A 41 6.66 3.96 5.02
N HIS A 42 7.26 5.14 4.89
CA HIS A 42 6.59 6.43 4.93
C HIS A 42 6.64 7.13 3.58
N TRP A 43 5.73 8.04 3.37
CA TRP A 43 5.68 8.87 2.19
C TRP A 43 6.42 10.18 2.45
N GLN A 44 7.28 10.58 1.51
CA GLN A 44 8.08 11.80 1.63
C GLN A 44 7.18 13.06 1.62
N ARG A 45 6.07 12.98 0.88
CA ARG A 45 5.08 14.05 0.73
C ARG A 45 3.69 13.44 0.55
N PRO A 46 2.61 14.23 0.72
CA PRO A 46 1.27 13.75 0.41
C PRO A 46 1.21 13.09 -0.96
N THR A 47 0.61 11.94 -1.05
CA THR A 47 0.54 11.14 -2.29
C THR A 47 -0.87 10.58 -2.45
N LEU A 48 -1.46 10.74 -3.62
CA LEU A 48 -2.70 10.07 -4.00
C LEU A 48 -2.36 8.86 -4.89
N SER A 49 -2.50 7.66 -4.36
CA SER A 49 -2.30 6.43 -5.13
C SER A 49 -3.60 5.94 -5.74
N LEU A 50 -3.63 5.82 -7.07
CA LEU A 50 -4.76 5.28 -7.83
C LEU A 50 -4.65 3.76 -7.93
N GLY A 51 -5.77 3.07 -7.88
CA GLY A 51 -5.80 1.65 -8.20
C GLY A 51 -5.50 1.39 -9.69
N LEU A 52 -4.96 0.21 -10.00
CA LEU A 52 -4.55 -0.18 -11.36
C LEU A 52 -5.64 0.09 -12.42
N HIS A 53 -6.89 -0.21 -12.08
CA HIS A 53 -8.03 -0.11 -13.02
C HIS A 53 -8.83 1.20 -12.89
N GLN A 54 -8.42 2.12 -12.01
CA GLN A 54 -9.09 3.42 -11.84
C GLN A 54 -8.68 4.35 -12.98
N ARG A 55 -9.46 4.34 -14.07
CA ARG A 55 -9.17 5.13 -15.29
C ARG A 55 -9.65 6.58 -15.18
N ARG A 56 -10.81 6.81 -14.53
CA ARG A 56 -11.37 8.15 -14.36
C ARG A 56 -10.65 8.87 -13.21
N ILE A 57 -10.00 9.97 -13.54
CA ILE A 57 -9.27 10.83 -12.62
C ILE A 57 -9.91 12.20 -12.68
N PRO A 58 -10.53 12.70 -11.60
CA PRO A 58 -11.09 14.05 -11.56
C PRO A 58 -10.03 15.11 -11.88
N ASP A 59 -10.40 16.15 -12.63
CA ASP A 59 -9.47 17.20 -13.06
C ASP A 59 -8.85 17.95 -11.89
N HIS A 60 -9.60 18.15 -10.80
CA HIS A 60 -9.08 18.81 -9.61
C HIS A 60 -7.95 18.01 -8.92
N TRP A 61 -7.92 16.65 -9.05
CA TRP A 61 -6.79 15.87 -8.55
C TRP A 61 -5.52 16.12 -9.36
N ARG A 62 -5.66 16.26 -10.68
CA ARG A 62 -4.54 16.63 -11.57
C ARG A 62 -4.06 18.05 -11.29
N SER A 63 -4.99 18.98 -11.05
CA SER A 63 -4.66 20.35 -10.69
C SER A 63 -3.90 20.44 -9.37
N LEU A 64 -4.30 19.69 -8.34
CA LEU A 64 -3.57 19.61 -7.08
C LEU A 64 -2.16 19.03 -7.26
N ALA A 65 -2.01 18.01 -8.09
CA ALA A 65 -0.71 17.43 -8.40
C ALA A 65 0.17 18.40 -9.20
N ALA A 66 -0.38 19.08 -10.21
CA ALA A 66 0.32 20.09 -11.00
C ALA A 66 0.78 21.28 -10.14
N ALA A 67 -0.02 21.67 -9.14
CA ALA A 67 0.33 22.68 -8.15
C ALA A 67 1.35 22.19 -7.10
N GLY A 68 1.85 20.96 -7.21
CA GLY A 68 2.82 20.39 -6.28
C GLY A 68 2.28 20.10 -4.88
N ARG A 69 0.94 20.07 -4.70
CA ARG A 69 0.29 19.80 -3.41
C ARG A 69 0.41 18.32 -3.00
N LEU A 70 0.49 17.42 -3.97
CA LEU A 70 0.64 15.98 -3.77
C LEU A 70 1.34 15.31 -4.96
N ASP A 71 1.84 14.10 -4.77
CA ASP A 71 2.21 13.20 -5.85
C ASP A 71 0.98 12.40 -6.31
N LEU A 72 0.81 12.21 -7.61
CA LEU A 72 -0.23 11.37 -8.19
C LEU A 72 0.41 10.14 -8.82
N VAL A 73 0.13 8.96 -8.26
CA VAL A 73 0.75 7.72 -8.71
C VAL A 73 -0.29 6.62 -8.95
N ARG A 74 0.09 5.62 -9.73
CA ARG A 74 -0.70 4.41 -9.95
C ARG A 74 -0.01 3.20 -9.32
N ARG A 75 -0.69 2.53 -8.40
CA ARG A 75 -0.17 1.32 -7.77
C ARG A 75 -0.43 0.07 -8.63
N PRO A 76 0.36 -1.01 -8.49
CA PRO A 76 0.16 -2.26 -9.24
C PRO A 76 -1.12 -2.99 -8.83
N SER A 77 -1.63 -2.76 -7.62
CA SER A 77 -2.84 -3.39 -7.10
C SER A 77 -4.12 -2.63 -7.47
N GLY A 78 -5.27 -3.29 -7.33
CA GLY A 78 -6.59 -2.69 -7.57
C GLY A 78 -7.07 -1.78 -6.44
N GLY A 79 -8.37 -1.49 -6.45
CA GLY A 79 -9.07 -0.64 -5.48
C GLY A 79 -9.21 0.81 -5.93
N GLN A 80 -9.81 1.63 -5.06
CA GLN A 80 -10.02 3.07 -5.24
C GLN A 80 -8.81 3.90 -4.82
N ALA A 81 -8.85 5.22 -5.04
CA ALA A 81 -7.80 6.13 -4.62
C ALA A 81 -7.56 6.09 -3.10
N VAL A 82 -6.31 6.19 -2.70
CA VAL A 82 -5.87 6.29 -1.30
C VAL A 82 -4.99 7.53 -1.13
N LEU A 83 -5.35 8.39 -0.18
CA LEU A 83 -4.51 9.50 0.24
C LEU A 83 -3.52 9.01 1.30
N HIS A 84 -2.25 9.19 1.00
CA HIS A 84 -1.11 8.88 1.87
C HIS A 84 -0.42 10.16 2.35
N GLY A 85 0.40 10.04 3.39
CA GLY A 85 1.19 11.12 3.99
C GLY A 85 0.95 11.24 5.48
N GLY A 86 -0.16 10.70 5.98
CA GLY A 86 -0.46 10.55 7.40
C GLY A 86 -0.61 9.09 7.83
N ASP A 87 -0.06 8.17 7.06
CA ASP A 87 -0.13 6.73 7.27
C ASP A 87 1.27 6.11 7.34
N LEU A 88 1.34 4.95 7.96
CA LEU A 88 2.43 3.99 7.80
C LEU A 88 1.97 2.94 6.80
N THR A 89 2.73 2.72 5.76
CA THR A 89 2.39 1.71 4.75
C THR A 89 3.27 0.48 4.92
N TYR A 90 2.69 -0.70 4.73
CA TYR A 90 3.43 -1.95 4.66
C TYR A 90 3.37 -2.56 3.26
N ALA A 91 4.39 -3.33 2.88
CA ALA A 91 4.35 -4.22 1.74
C ALA A 91 4.96 -5.57 2.10
N LEU A 92 4.25 -6.63 1.72
CA LEU A 92 4.58 -8.03 1.92
C LEU A 92 4.65 -8.70 0.55
N VAL A 93 5.80 -9.30 0.23
CA VAL A 93 5.94 -10.20 -0.92
C VAL A 93 5.97 -11.63 -0.42
N TRP A 94 5.06 -12.45 -0.93
CA TRP A 94 4.92 -13.86 -0.58
C TRP A 94 5.08 -14.71 -1.85
N PRO A 95 6.20 -15.45 -2.01
CA PRO A 95 6.49 -16.16 -3.25
C PRO A 95 5.56 -17.34 -3.52
N ASP A 96 5.09 -18.02 -2.48
CA ASP A 96 4.22 -19.19 -2.59
C ASP A 96 3.12 -19.15 -1.51
N PRO A 97 2.12 -18.26 -1.68
CA PRO A 97 1.06 -18.12 -0.70
C PRO A 97 0.11 -19.32 -0.77
N PRO A 98 -0.24 -19.92 0.40
CA PRO A 98 -1.05 -21.13 0.43
C PRO A 98 -2.53 -20.85 0.17
N GLY A 99 -3.19 -21.79 -0.50
CA GLY A 99 -4.63 -21.81 -0.69
C GLY A 99 -5.13 -20.83 -1.76
N ASN A 100 -6.37 -20.39 -1.64
CA ASN A 100 -6.96 -19.42 -2.54
C ASN A 100 -6.66 -17.97 -2.10
N ARG A 101 -7.01 -17.00 -2.97
CA ARG A 101 -6.75 -15.58 -2.73
C ARG A 101 -7.32 -15.06 -1.40
N GLN A 102 -8.50 -15.51 -1.01
CA GLN A 102 -9.13 -15.10 0.25
C GLN A 102 -8.38 -15.65 1.47
N GLN A 103 -7.96 -16.91 1.40
CA GLN A 103 -7.17 -17.53 2.48
C GLN A 103 -5.79 -16.87 2.61
N ALA A 104 -5.10 -16.63 1.48
CA ALA A 104 -3.84 -15.90 1.46
C ALA A 104 -4.00 -14.50 2.07
N TYR A 105 -5.09 -13.78 1.70
CA TYR A 105 -5.40 -12.46 2.25
C TYR A 105 -5.54 -12.48 3.78
N ARG A 106 -6.36 -13.39 4.29
CA ARG A 106 -6.58 -13.52 5.74
C ARG A 106 -5.28 -13.84 6.50
N LYS A 107 -4.49 -14.77 5.98
CA LYS A 107 -3.19 -15.12 6.58
C LYS A 107 -2.20 -13.95 6.54
N ALA A 108 -2.16 -13.21 5.44
CA ALA A 108 -1.31 -12.03 5.29
C ALA A 108 -1.73 -10.84 6.16
N CYS A 109 -2.95 -10.84 6.73
CA CYS A 109 -3.42 -9.80 7.66
C CYS A 109 -3.29 -10.19 9.14
N LEU A 110 -3.06 -11.47 9.46
CA LEU A 110 -3.09 -11.97 10.84
C LEU A 110 -2.12 -11.21 11.77
N TRP A 111 -0.90 -10.97 11.31
CA TRP A 111 0.10 -10.24 12.09
C TRP A 111 -0.33 -8.81 12.45
N LEU A 112 -1.06 -8.14 11.55
CA LEU A 112 -1.62 -6.81 11.80
C LEU A 112 -2.70 -6.87 12.89
N GLN A 113 -3.59 -7.86 12.83
CA GLN A 113 -4.61 -8.06 13.86
C GLN A 113 -3.97 -8.33 15.23
N GLN A 114 -2.91 -9.16 15.27
CA GLN A 114 -2.18 -9.46 16.50
C GLN A 114 -1.44 -8.24 17.05
N ALA A 115 -0.80 -7.42 16.19
CA ALA A 115 -0.17 -6.18 16.61
C ALA A 115 -1.18 -5.20 17.23
N PHE A 116 -2.32 -5.01 16.58
CA PHE A 116 -3.35 -4.11 17.10
C PHE A 116 -4.07 -4.65 18.35
N ALA A 117 -4.19 -5.95 18.50
CA ALA A 117 -4.67 -6.56 19.75
C ALA A 117 -3.71 -6.26 20.93
N GLN A 118 -2.40 -6.32 20.71
CA GLN A 118 -1.39 -5.95 21.72
C GLN A 118 -1.46 -4.47 22.11
N LEU A 119 -1.88 -3.60 21.18
CA LEU A 119 -2.13 -2.17 21.46
C LEU A 119 -3.45 -1.92 22.23
N GLY A 120 -4.20 -2.96 22.57
CA GLY A 120 -5.53 -2.82 23.16
C GLY A 120 -6.59 -2.28 22.18
N GLN A 121 -6.31 -2.30 20.88
CA GLN A 121 -7.20 -1.83 19.83
C GLN A 121 -7.44 -2.94 18.78
N PRO A 122 -8.08 -4.05 19.16
CA PRO A 122 -8.26 -5.18 18.27
C PRO A 122 -9.00 -4.79 16.97
N LEU A 123 -8.56 -5.36 15.86
CA LEU A 123 -9.14 -5.15 14.55
C LEU A 123 -9.80 -6.43 14.02
N ALA A 124 -10.97 -6.29 13.42
CA ALA A 124 -11.66 -7.36 12.69
C ALA A 124 -11.72 -7.05 11.20
N PHE A 125 -12.01 -8.06 10.38
CA PHE A 125 -12.36 -7.81 8.98
C PHE A 125 -13.71 -7.09 8.90
N GLY A 126 -13.81 -6.12 8.01
CA GLY A 126 -15.08 -5.46 7.72
C GLY A 126 -16.11 -6.43 7.16
N SER A 127 -17.39 -6.07 7.26
CA SER A 127 -18.53 -6.92 6.86
C SER A 127 -19.18 -6.51 5.52
N ALA A 128 -18.95 -5.29 5.05
CA ALA A 128 -19.57 -4.81 3.83
C ALA A 128 -18.96 -5.46 2.57
N PRO A 129 -19.77 -5.77 1.55
CA PRO A 129 -19.26 -6.23 0.27
C PRO A 129 -18.39 -5.14 -0.39
N ALA A 130 -17.40 -5.57 -1.18
CA ALA A 130 -16.55 -4.64 -1.92
C ALA A 130 -17.40 -3.82 -2.89
N SER A 131 -17.44 -2.50 -2.70
CA SER A 131 -18.15 -1.57 -3.58
C SER A 131 -17.18 -0.82 -4.46
N LEU A 132 -17.42 -0.84 -5.77
CA LEU A 132 -16.69 -0.03 -6.75
C LEU A 132 -17.30 1.38 -6.95
N ALA A 133 -18.41 1.68 -6.25
CA ALA A 133 -19.18 2.91 -6.45
C ALA A 133 -18.58 4.15 -5.78
N GLY A 134 -17.65 4.00 -4.83
CA GLY A 134 -16.99 5.12 -4.14
C GLY A 134 -15.74 5.60 -4.86
N ARG A 135 -15.38 6.89 -4.68
CA ARG A 135 -14.15 7.47 -5.25
C ARG A 135 -12.91 7.29 -4.34
N ASN A 136 -13.10 6.75 -3.14
CA ASN A 136 -12.12 6.74 -2.07
C ASN A 136 -12.21 5.44 -1.25
N CYS A 137 -11.06 4.78 -1.05
CA CYS A 137 -10.96 3.50 -0.34
C CYS A 137 -11.24 3.59 1.16
N PHE A 138 -11.18 4.77 1.77
CA PHE A 138 -11.40 4.94 3.22
C PHE A 138 -12.80 5.46 3.57
N ALA A 139 -13.64 5.81 2.59
CA ALA A 139 -15.02 6.24 2.82
C ALA A 139 -15.96 5.08 3.19
N SER A 140 -15.60 3.84 2.86
CA SER A 140 -16.36 2.64 3.20
C SER A 140 -15.43 1.49 3.58
N SER A 141 -15.79 0.69 4.57
CA SER A 141 -15.08 -0.54 4.91
C SER A 141 -15.66 -1.71 4.11
N THR A 142 -14.79 -2.59 3.65
CA THR A 142 -15.15 -3.82 2.95
C THR A 142 -14.62 -5.03 3.70
N ALA A 143 -15.03 -6.24 3.30
CA ALA A 143 -14.51 -7.50 3.86
C ALA A 143 -12.97 -7.66 3.71
N ALA A 144 -12.32 -6.78 2.94
CA ALA A 144 -10.87 -6.73 2.76
C ALA A 144 -10.18 -5.68 3.67
N ASP A 145 -10.91 -4.98 4.52
CA ASP A 145 -10.38 -3.94 5.39
C ASP A 145 -10.30 -4.42 6.83
N LEU A 146 -9.36 -3.90 7.60
CA LEU A 146 -9.32 -4.11 9.04
C LEU A 146 -9.91 -2.88 9.75
N VAL A 147 -10.94 -3.14 10.54
CA VAL A 147 -11.78 -2.13 11.19
C VAL A 147 -11.81 -2.31 12.71
N HIS A 148 -11.99 -1.21 13.42
CA HIS A 148 -12.29 -1.21 14.85
C HIS A 148 -13.72 -1.71 15.13
N ALA A 149 -14.04 -1.93 16.41
CA ALA A 149 -15.36 -2.40 16.84
C ALA A 149 -16.51 -1.46 16.47
N ASP A 150 -16.23 -0.16 16.34
CA ASP A 150 -17.18 0.85 15.87
C ASP A 150 -17.36 0.89 14.34
N GLY A 151 -16.67 0.01 13.62
CA GLY A 151 -16.68 -0.06 12.15
C GLY A 151 -15.73 0.92 11.47
N SER A 152 -15.03 1.79 12.20
CA SER A 152 -14.05 2.71 11.61
C SER A 152 -12.86 1.95 11.04
N LYS A 153 -12.49 2.30 9.80
CA LYS A 153 -11.42 1.63 9.07
C LYS A 153 -10.06 2.11 9.54
N ARG A 154 -9.22 1.19 9.99
CA ARG A 154 -7.83 1.44 10.37
C ARG A 154 -6.84 1.09 9.27
N ILE A 155 -7.03 -0.06 8.62
CA ILE A 155 -6.11 -0.55 7.61
C ILE A 155 -6.87 -0.93 6.35
N GLY A 156 -6.45 -0.36 5.23
CA GLY A 156 -6.90 -0.77 3.91
C GLY A 156 -5.77 -1.47 3.17
N SER A 157 -6.02 -2.68 2.68
CA SER A 157 -5.00 -3.47 1.98
C SER A 157 -5.49 -3.91 0.61
N ALA A 158 -4.55 -4.09 -0.32
CA ALA A 158 -4.82 -4.59 -1.65
C ALA A 158 -3.76 -5.63 -2.06
N GLN A 159 -4.16 -6.55 -2.92
CA GLN A 159 -3.30 -7.60 -3.45
C GLN A 159 -3.02 -7.41 -4.94
N PHE A 160 -1.81 -7.78 -5.35
CA PHE A 160 -1.42 -7.97 -6.74
C PHE A 160 -0.75 -9.33 -6.88
N TRP A 161 -1.21 -10.13 -7.83
CA TRP A 161 -0.72 -11.47 -8.10
C TRP A 161 -0.02 -11.51 -9.44
N SER A 162 1.20 -12.06 -9.48
CA SER A 162 1.99 -12.22 -10.69
C SER A 162 2.86 -13.47 -10.59
N GLY A 163 2.74 -14.38 -11.58
CA GLY A 163 3.54 -15.61 -11.65
C GLY A 163 3.42 -16.50 -10.41
N GLY A 164 2.21 -16.63 -9.82
CA GLY A 164 1.98 -17.40 -8.59
C GLY A 164 2.39 -16.67 -7.30
N ARG A 165 3.07 -15.53 -7.39
CA ARG A 165 3.53 -14.73 -6.26
C ARG A 165 2.53 -13.66 -5.87
N LEU A 166 2.51 -13.32 -4.59
CA LEU A 166 1.63 -12.31 -4.01
C LEU A 166 2.45 -11.09 -3.56
N LEU A 167 2.04 -9.91 -3.99
CA LEU A 167 2.31 -8.65 -3.31
C LEU A 167 1.02 -8.22 -2.59
N GLN A 168 1.09 -8.08 -1.26
CA GLN A 168 0.04 -7.40 -0.49
C GLN A 168 0.64 -6.16 0.14
N HIS A 169 0.03 -5.02 -0.12
CA HIS A 169 0.40 -3.79 0.55
C HIS A 169 -0.83 -3.11 1.15
N GLY A 170 -0.62 -2.30 2.18
CA GLY A 170 -1.73 -1.66 2.87
C GLY A 170 -1.30 -0.43 3.65
N SER A 171 -2.24 0.48 3.80
CA SER A 171 -2.11 1.74 4.50
C SER A 171 -2.69 1.61 5.90
N ILE A 172 -1.87 1.82 6.92
CA ILE A 172 -2.23 1.89 8.33
C ILE A 172 -2.43 3.36 8.66
N GLN A 173 -3.67 3.79 8.82
CA GLN A 173 -4.00 5.19 9.06
C GLN A 173 -3.56 5.62 10.47
N LEU A 174 -2.71 6.66 10.56
CA LEU A 174 -2.21 7.24 11.81
C LEU A 174 -2.70 8.66 12.02
N ALA A 175 -2.75 9.43 10.92
CA ALA A 175 -3.28 10.77 10.87
C ALA A 175 -3.91 11.02 9.49
N VAL A 176 -4.74 12.05 9.38
CA VAL A 176 -5.35 12.45 8.11
C VAL A 176 -5.21 13.97 7.96
N ASP A 177 -4.65 14.40 6.84
CA ASP A 177 -4.75 15.81 6.43
C ASP A 177 -6.20 16.08 6.03
N ARG A 178 -6.97 16.67 6.95
CA ARG A 178 -8.40 16.90 6.79
C ARG A 178 -8.71 17.89 5.68
N GLN A 179 -7.84 18.89 5.48
CA GLN A 179 -8.02 19.88 4.43
C GLN A 179 -7.80 19.26 3.06
N LEU A 180 -6.68 18.58 2.86
CA LEU A 180 -6.38 17.91 1.59
C LEU A 180 -7.39 16.80 1.28
N TRP A 181 -7.87 16.08 2.32
CA TRP A 181 -8.94 15.10 2.16
C TRP A 181 -10.23 15.73 1.62
N GLN A 182 -10.66 16.85 2.22
CA GLN A 182 -11.85 17.58 1.77
C GLN A 182 -11.70 18.11 0.33
N GLU A 183 -10.52 18.63 -0.02
CA GLU A 183 -10.21 19.09 -1.37
C GLU A 183 -10.26 17.94 -2.39
N LEU A 184 -9.78 16.75 -2.03
CA LEU A 184 -9.77 15.58 -2.93
C LEU A 184 -11.13 14.91 -3.08
N PHE A 185 -11.84 14.70 -1.98
CA PHE A 185 -12.99 13.79 -1.94
C PHE A 185 -14.33 14.49 -1.74
N ALA A 186 -14.34 15.80 -1.50
CA ALA A 186 -15.53 16.60 -1.21
C ALA A 186 -16.39 16.00 -0.08
N SER A 187 -15.74 15.40 0.91
CA SER A 187 -16.36 14.76 2.07
C SER A 187 -15.49 14.93 3.30
N PRO A 188 -16.06 14.90 4.51
CA PRO A 188 -15.28 14.91 5.75
C PRO A 188 -14.30 13.73 5.80
N ALA A 189 -13.11 13.96 6.35
CA ALA A 189 -12.19 12.88 6.63
C ALA A 189 -12.81 11.92 7.67
N PRO A 190 -12.63 10.60 7.53
CA PRO A 190 -13.16 9.64 8.49
C PRO A 190 -12.57 9.87 9.88
N PRO A 191 -13.32 9.58 10.94
CA PRO A 191 -12.78 9.61 12.29
C PRO A 191 -11.66 8.59 12.43
N LEU A 192 -10.64 8.93 13.22
CA LEU A 192 -9.50 8.06 13.45
C LEU A 192 -9.18 8.06 14.95
N ALA A 193 -9.33 6.91 15.60
CA ALA A 193 -8.97 6.74 16.99
C ALA A 193 -7.45 6.92 17.17
N PRO A 194 -6.97 7.64 18.21
CA PRO A 194 -5.54 7.75 18.49
C PRO A 194 -4.95 6.37 18.83
N LEU A 195 -3.68 6.17 18.48
CA LEU A 195 -2.95 4.96 18.87
C LEU A 195 -2.11 5.24 20.12
N PRO A 196 -1.97 4.26 21.03
CA PRO A 196 -1.16 4.39 22.24
C PRO A 196 0.35 4.30 21.97
N ALA A 197 0.74 3.92 20.76
CA ALA A 197 2.12 3.87 20.29
C ALA A 197 2.30 4.70 19.02
N SER A 198 3.47 5.27 18.82
CA SER A 198 3.77 6.14 17.67
C SER A 198 5.19 5.92 17.14
N GLY A 199 5.44 6.34 15.90
CA GLY A 199 6.77 6.32 15.29
C GLY A 199 7.45 4.96 15.36
N GLY A 200 8.69 4.93 15.84
CA GLY A 200 9.49 3.71 15.90
C GLY A 200 8.94 2.62 16.83
N GLU A 201 8.20 2.96 17.88
CA GLU A 201 7.55 1.99 18.76
C GLU A 201 6.49 1.18 18.02
N LEU A 202 5.66 1.85 17.22
CA LEU A 202 4.65 1.18 16.41
C LEU A 202 5.31 0.30 15.34
N GLU A 203 6.35 0.81 14.66
CA GLU A 203 7.07 0.02 13.66
C GLU A 203 7.70 -1.23 14.27
N GLN A 204 8.35 -1.12 15.44
CA GLN A 204 8.95 -2.25 16.12
C GLN A 204 7.89 -3.28 16.53
N LEU A 205 6.78 -2.85 17.11
CA LEU A 205 5.67 -3.74 17.48
C LEU A 205 5.10 -4.47 16.26
N LEU A 206 4.95 -3.78 15.14
CA LEU A 206 4.50 -4.39 13.88
C LEU A 206 5.51 -5.42 13.37
N LEU A 207 6.81 -5.13 13.38
CA LEU A 207 7.86 -6.05 12.96
C LEU A 207 7.94 -7.29 13.87
N ASP A 208 7.77 -7.11 15.18
CA ASP A 208 7.72 -8.22 16.15
C ASP A 208 6.51 -9.12 15.91
N ALA A 209 5.34 -8.53 15.65
CA ALA A 209 4.15 -9.28 15.29
C ALA A 209 4.33 -10.02 13.95
N ALA A 210 4.94 -9.37 12.97
CA ALA A 210 5.24 -9.99 11.69
C ALA A 210 6.16 -11.20 11.85
N SER A 211 7.21 -11.09 12.67
CA SER A 211 8.16 -12.18 12.90
C SER A 211 7.52 -13.41 13.54
N ARG A 212 6.42 -13.24 14.30
CA ARG A 212 5.72 -14.31 15.02
C ARG A 212 4.55 -14.91 14.25
N PHE A 213 3.86 -14.10 13.46
CA PHE A 213 2.56 -14.45 12.91
C PHE A 213 2.49 -14.47 11.38
N LEU A 214 3.50 -13.94 10.67
CA LEU A 214 3.59 -14.15 9.22
C LEU A 214 4.11 -15.56 8.95
N PRO A 215 3.42 -16.32 8.09
CA PRO A 215 3.86 -17.67 7.72
C PRO A 215 4.98 -17.59 6.65
N LEU A 216 6.01 -16.82 6.93
CA LEU A 216 7.19 -16.63 6.09
C LEU A 216 8.45 -17.06 6.83
N PRO A 217 9.53 -17.39 6.11
CA PRO A 217 10.83 -17.63 6.71
C PRO A 217 11.29 -16.46 7.60
N ARG A 218 12.24 -16.73 8.49
CA ARG A 218 12.80 -15.71 9.39
C ARG A 218 13.25 -14.48 8.60
N ALA A 219 12.89 -13.29 9.09
CA ALA A 219 13.29 -12.03 8.47
C ALA A 219 14.78 -11.73 8.73
N GLN A 220 15.46 -11.25 7.70
CA GLN A 220 16.83 -10.76 7.75
C GLN A 220 16.89 -9.37 7.10
N ASP A 221 17.61 -8.46 7.74
CA ASP A 221 17.80 -7.12 7.19
C ASP A 221 18.55 -7.17 5.87
N GLY A 222 18.00 -6.49 4.87
CA GLY A 222 18.54 -6.47 3.52
C GLY A 222 18.21 -5.13 2.84
N PRO A 223 18.98 -4.04 3.12
CA PRO A 223 18.77 -2.76 2.45
C PRO A 223 18.92 -2.89 0.94
N LEU A 224 18.35 -1.94 0.20
CA LEU A 224 18.53 -1.85 -1.24
C LEU A 224 19.97 -1.47 -1.57
N ARG A 225 20.59 -2.22 -2.47
CA ARG A 225 21.94 -1.97 -2.98
C ARG A 225 21.91 -0.93 -4.09
N ALA A 226 23.05 -0.33 -4.43
CA ALA A 226 23.14 0.72 -5.43
C ALA A 226 22.63 0.27 -6.82
N GLU A 227 22.98 -0.94 -7.24
CA GLU A 227 22.53 -1.51 -8.51
C GLU A 227 21.02 -1.78 -8.53
N GLU A 228 20.43 -2.18 -7.39
CA GLU A 228 18.98 -2.37 -7.24
C GLU A 228 18.25 -1.02 -7.31
N LEU A 229 18.79 0.00 -6.65
CA LEU A 229 18.25 1.36 -6.71
C LEU A 229 18.29 1.90 -8.15
N ALA A 230 19.38 1.66 -8.89
CA ALA A 230 19.47 2.06 -10.30
C ALA A 230 18.42 1.34 -11.17
N ALA A 231 18.22 0.03 -10.97
CA ALA A 231 17.22 -0.76 -11.70
C ALA A 231 15.79 -0.29 -11.38
N ILE A 232 15.50 0.03 -10.11
CA ILE A 232 14.20 0.57 -9.67
C ILE A 232 13.97 1.95 -10.28
N ALA A 233 15.00 2.82 -10.28
CA ALA A 233 14.94 4.18 -10.81
C ALA A 233 14.55 4.21 -12.28
N ALA A 234 15.05 3.28 -13.08
CA ALA A 234 14.73 3.16 -14.50
C ALA A 234 13.23 2.91 -14.78
N GLY A 235 12.48 2.40 -13.78
CA GLY A 235 11.06 2.07 -13.91
C GLY A 235 10.09 3.09 -13.31
N LEU A 236 10.56 4.21 -12.75
CA LEU A 236 9.73 5.14 -11.97
C LEU A 236 8.58 5.77 -12.77
N GLU A 237 8.83 6.13 -14.02
CA GLU A 237 7.83 6.79 -14.88
C GLU A 237 6.56 5.95 -15.08
N ARG A 238 6.68 4.63 -14.99
CA ARG A 238 5.54 3.71 -15.08
C ARG A 238 4.49 3.95 -13.98
N TYR A 239 4.90 4.48 -12.83
CA TYR A 239 4.01 4.69 -11.69
C TYR A 239 3.51 6.13 -11.57
N ARG A 240 4.10 7.06 -12.30
CA ARG A 240 3.63 8.45 -12.35
C ARG A 240 2.39 8.54 -13.22
N VAL A 241 1.43 9.31 -12.78
CA VAL A 241 0.26 9.62 -13.60
C VAL A 241 0.53 10.94 -14.32
N GLY A 242 0.54 10.88 -15.66
CA GLY A 242 0.74 12.07 -16.50
C GLY A 242 -0.33 13.13 -16.24
N LEU A 243 0.09 14.38 -16.15
CA LEU A 243 -0.80 15.52 -15.94
C LEU A 243 -1.55 15.91 -17.21
N ALA A 244 -1.07 15.46 -18.38
CA ALA A 244 -1.57 15.83 -19.70
C ALA A 244 -2.67 14.92 -20.29
N ASP A 245 -2.98 13.77 -19.66
CA ASP A 245 -3.98 12.80 -20.19
C ASP A 245 -5.43 13.23 -19.88
N SER A 246 -5.84 14.44 -20.27
CA SER A 246 -7.15 14.99 -19.95
C SER A 246 -8.07 15.23 -21.15
N SER A 247 -7.75 14.76 -22.37
CA SER A 247 -8.64 14.92 -23.51
C SER A 247 -9.23 13.58 -23.98
N PRO A 248 -10.58 13.44 -24.05
CA PRO A 248 -11.24 12.30 -24.69
C PRO A 248 -10.94 12.17 -26.20
N GLU A 249 -10.40 13.22 -26.81
CA GLU A 249 -10.10 13.30 -28.25
C GLU A 249 -8.84 12.54 -28.70
N ALA A 250 -7.91 12.24 -27.77
CA ALA A 250 -6.67 11.54 -28.14
C ALA A 250 -6.87 10.03 -28.44
N THR A 251 -8.04 9.48 -28.16
CA THR A 251 -8.34 8.04 -28.37
C THR A 251 -8.89 7.77 -29.79
N MET A 252 -9.34 8.78 -30.55
CA MET A 252 -9.89 8.60 -31.91
C MET A 252 -8.85 8.73 -33.03
N ALA A 253 -7.64 9.20 -32.74
CA ALA A 253 -6.63 9.45 -33.79
C ALA A 253 -5.66 8.28 -34.05
N ARG A 254 -5.88 7.09 -33.46
CA ARG A 254 -5.04 5.90 -33.67
C ARG A 254 -5.75 4.71 -34.32
N THR A 255 -6.83 4.95 -35.07
CA THR A 255 -7.47 3.93 -35.88
C THR A 255 -7.79 4.51 -37.26
N THR A 256 -6.76 4.70 -38.04
CA THR A 256 -6.80 4.72 -39.52
C THR A 256 -5.46 4.16 -39.99
#